data_dc208736aa62c0c6bcffdb6e4c81e22a
#
_entry.id   dc208736aa62c0c6bcffdb6e4c81e22a
#
_cell.length_a   1.000
_cell.length_b   1.000
_cell.length_c   1.000
_cell.angle_alpha   90.00
_cell.angle_beta   90.00
_cell.angle_gamma   90.00
#
_symmetry.space_group_name_H-M   'P 1'
#
loop_
_entity.id
_entity.type
_entity.pdbx_description
1 polymer ?
#
loop_
_entity_poly.entity_id
_entity_poly.type
_entity_poly.pdbx_seq_one_letter_code
_entity_poly.pdbx_strand_id
1 'polypeptide(L)'
;VKVIGRDRKGSLYSGGTGRPYLVEGVGEDMWPGNYDPAVPDDVIAVSDADSFSMTRRLAREEGLLVGGSSGMAVVAALQAAKDLDESAVVVVILPDSGRGYLAKIFNDQWMRSYGFLSGGEEASVGEVLKSKTGEMPDLVHIHPNETVRDVINIMNEFGVSHIPVLSQEPPVVMGEVLGAVDERSLTSKLFRGEAKLTDMISEHMGDRLPVIGSLETISAARELLSDVDTVMVTFVGAPVGILTRHDLLAYLSN
;
A
#
# COMPACT_ATOMS: atom_id res chain seq x y z
N VAL A 1 -8.59 36.05 -5.31
CA VAL A 1 -8.01 34.95 -4.50
C VAL A 1 -7.89 33.75 -5.40
N LYS A 2 -6.71 33.11 -5.45
CA LYS A 2 -6.51 31.86 -6.16
C LYS A 2 -6.83 30.70 -5.21
N VAL A 3 -7.70 29.79 -5.62
CA VAL A 3 -8.12 28.62 -4.83
C VAL A 3 -7.42 27.37 -5.37
N ILE A 4 -6.60 26.75 -4.55
CA ILE A 4 -5.90 25.50 -4.90
C ILE A 4 -6.56 24.35 -4.17
N GLY A 5 -7.11 23.39 -4.93
CA GLY A 5 -7.53 22.10 -4.43
C GLY A 5 -6.31 21.23 -4.17
N ARG A 6 -6.28 20.54 -3.03
CA ARG A 6 -5.32 19.46 -2.81
C ARG A 6 -6.05 18.14 -2.91
N ASP A 7 -5.43 17.18 -3.55
CA ASP A 7 -6.03 15.88 -3.73
C ASP A 7 -4.97 14.79 -3.64
N ARG A 8 -5.40 13.55 -3.44
CA ARG A 8 -4.49 12.43 -3.46
C ARG A 8 -4.23 11.97 -4.91
N LYS A 9 -3.03 11.47 -5.16
CA LYS A 9 -2.70 10.86 -6.44
C LYS A 9 -3.60 9.64 -6.70
N GLY A 10 -4.37 9.68 -7.78
CA GLY A 10 -5.30 8.62 -8.19
C GLY A 10 -6.77 8.81 -7.81
N SER A 11 -7.15 9.90 -7.12
CA SER A 11 -8.54 10.32 -6.92
C SER A 11 -9.14 10.89 -8.21
N LEU A 12 -10.47 10.89 -8.30
CA LEU A 12 -11.20 11.48 -9.44
C LEU A 12 -10.93 12.98 -9.61
N TYR A 13 -10.78 13.72 -8.52
CA TYR A 13 -10.53 15.18 -8.58
C TYR A 13 -9.20 15.53 -9.26
N SER A 14 -8.18 14.68 -9.15
CA SER A 14 -6.88 14.84 -9.81
C SER A 14 -6.74 14.03 -11.10
N GLY A 15 -7.85 13.55 -11.68
CA GLY A 15 -7.88 12.81 -12.95
C GLY A 15 -7.56 11.32 -12.83
N GLY A 16 -7.63 10.76 -11.63
CA GLY A 16 -7.47 9.33 -11.39
C GLY A 16 -8.78 8.54 -11.53
N THR A 17 -8.76 7.27 -11.13
CA THR A 17 -9.86 6.31 -11.27
C THR A 17 -10.54 5.95 -9.94
N GLY A 18 -10.28 6.69 -8.85
CA GLY A 18 -10.88 6.44 -7.53
C GLY A 18 -10.28 5.24 -6.79
N ARG A 19 -8.98 4.95 -6.97
CA ARG A 19 -8.32 3.80 -6.32
C ARG A 19 -8.10 4.01 -4.82
N PRO A 20 -8.05 2.93 -3.99
CA PRO A 20 -7.76 3.00 -2.56
C PRO A 20 -6.42 3.69 -2.23
N TYR A 21 -6.31 4.20 -1.01
CA TYR A 21 -5.17 4.98 -0.51
C TYR A 21 -5.09 4.91 1.02
N LEU A 22 -4.01 5.43 1.60
CA LEU A 22 -3.77 5.35 3.04
C LEU A 22 -4.02 6.67 3.79
N VAL A 23 -3.97 7.82 3.10
CA VAL A 23 -4.36 9.11 3.70
C VAL A 23 -5.87 9.18 3.84
N GLU A 24 -6.36 9.22 5.06
CA GLU A 24 -7.79 9.23 5.38
C GLU A 24 -8.43 10.62 5.16
N GLY A 25 -9.71 10.62 4.81
CA GLY A 25 -10.52 11.83 4.68
C GLY A 25 -10.20 12.72 3.49
N VAL A 26 -9.63 12.18 2.41
CA VAL A 26 -9.30 12.90 1.17
C VAL A 26 -9.54 12.01 -0.04
N GLY A 27 -9.72 12.64 -1.19
CA GLY A 27 -9.98 11.91 -2.45
C GLY A 27 -11.41 11.37 -2.49
N GLU A 28 -11.88 11.14 -3.70
CA GLU A 28 -13.20 10.57 -3.95
C GLU A 28 -13.13 9.59 -5.12
N ASP A 29 -13.98 8.58 -5.08
CA ASP A 29 -14.22 7.61 -6.15
C ASP A 29 -15.46 7.96 -6.97
N MET A 30 -16.17 9.02 -6.61
CA MET A 30 -17.35 9.58 -7.26
C MET A 30 -17.35 11.10 -7.22
N TRP A 31 -18.12 11.74 -8.10
CA TRP A 31 -18.35 13.19 -8.06
C TRP A 31 -19.52 13.51 -7.10
N PRO A 32 -19.26 14.11 -5.92
CA PRO A 32 -20.34 14.51 -5.03
C PRO A 32 -21.22 15.59 -5.67
N GLY A 33 -22.52 15.50 -5.47
CA GLY A 33 -23.47 16.46 -6.08
C GLY A 33 -23.31 17.90 -5.63
N ASN A 34 -22.57 18.15 -4.54
CA ASN A 34 -22.26 19.48 -4.02
C ASN A 34 -20.85 19.97 -4.40
N TYR A 35 -20.09 19.22 -5.19
CA TYR A 35 -18.80 19.64 -5.70
C TYR A 35 -18.95 20.38 -7.03
N ASP A 36 -18.44 21.59 -7.08
CA ASP A 36 -18.37 22.38 -8.30
C ASP A 36 -16.90 22.43 -8.80
N PRO A 37 -16.57 21.74 -9.91
CA PRO A 37 -15.21 21.71 -10.44
C PRO A 37 -14.71 23.09 -10.95
N ALA A 38 -15.58 24.08 -11.07
CA ALA A 38 -15.19 25.45 -11.46
C ALA A 38 -14.68 26.30 -10.28
N VAL A 39 -14.85 25.82 -9.03
CA VAL A 39 -14.39 26.55 -7.83
C VAL A 39 -12.88 26.54 -7.65
N PRO A 40 -12.16 25.37 -7.74
CA PRO A 40 -10.71 25.40 -7.66
C PRO A 40 -10.10 25.89 -8.98
N ASP A 41 -9.16 26.83 -8.89
CA ASP A 41 -8.37 27.27 -10.03
C ASP A 41 -7.36 26.21 -10.50
N ASP A 42 -6.94 25.32 -9.58
CA ASP A 42 -6.02 24.22 -9.87
C ASP A 42 -6.18 23.12 -8.80
N VAL A 43 -5.79 21.88 -9.14
CA VAL A 43 -5.79 20.74 -8.20
C VAL A 43 -4.42 20.06 -8.21
N ILE A 44 -3.76 20.06 -7.06
CA ILE A 44 -2.43 19.46 -6.89
C ILE A 44 -2.56 18.05 -6.30
N ALA A 45 -2.09 17.05 -7.04
CA ALA A 45 -2.05 15.66 -6.60
C ALA A 45 -0.81 15.39 -5.73
N VAL A 46 -1.02 14.86 -4.52
CA VAL A 46 0.04 14.56 -3.54
C VAL A 46 0.03 13.08 -3.21
N SER A 47 1.20 12.46 -3.04
CA SER A 47 1.33 11.06 -2.65
C SER A 47 1.10 10.84 -1.15
N ASP A 48 0.75 9.59 -0.75
CA ASP A 48 0.68 9.20 0.66
C ASP A 48 2.03 9.39 1.37
N ALA A 49 3.14 9.04 0.70
CA ALA A 49 4.49 9.20 1.24
C ALA A 49 4.82 10.66 1.59
N ASP A 50 4.57 11.60 0.65
CA ASP A 50 4.80 13.02 0.88
C ASP A 50 3.88 13.55 1.98
N SER A 51 2.62 13.13 2.00
CA SER A 51 1.64 13.50 3.00
C SER A 51 2.06 13.08 4.40
N PHE A 52 2.47 11.82 4.58
CA PHE A 52 2.90 11.29 5.89
C PHE A 52 4.22 11.88 6.36
N SER A 53 5.18 12.04 5.44
CA SER A 53 6.45 12.71 5.75
C SER A 53 6.22 14.13 6.24
N MET A 54 5.40 14.91 5.53
CA MET A 54 5.06 16.28 5.92
C MET A 54 4.29 16.34 7.24
N THR A 55 3.33 15.44 7.46
CA THR A 55 2.58 15.35 8.73
C THR A 55 3.52 15.18 9.92
N ARG A 56 4.50 14.28 9.80
CA ARG A 56 5.51 14.05 10.84
C ARG A 56 6.46 15.22 11.02
N ARG A 57 6.81 15.92 9.93
CA ARG A 57 7.61 17.15 9.97
C ARG A 57 6.88 18.27 10.70
N LEU A 58 5.62 18.50 10.39
CA LEU A 58 4.78 19.52 11.07
C LEU A 58 4.73 19.29 12.58
N ALA A 59 4.63 18.02 13.02
CA ALA A 59 4.65 17.71 14.45
C ALA A 59 6.01 18.01 15.11
N ARG A 60 7.12 17.69 14.42
CA ARG A 60 8.47 17.83 14.98
C ARG A 60 9.06 19.23 14.85
N GLU A 61 8.80 19.89 13.73
CA GLU A 61 9.43 21.17 13.37
C GLU A 61 8.58 22.37 13.80
N GLU A 62 7.24 22.23 13.73
CA GLU A 62 6.28 23.31 13.98
C GLU A 62 5.41 23.09 15.23
N GLY A 63 5.51 21.93 15.89
CA GLY A 63 4.66 21.60 17.05
C GLY A 63 3.19 21.35 16.69
N LEU A 64 2.87 21.14 15.41
CA LEU A 64 1.51 20.95 14.90
C LEU A 64 1.19 19.46 14.78
N LEU A 65 0.47 18.92 15.77
CA LEU A 65 -0.02 17.53 15.75
C LEU A 65 -1.32 17.45 14.94
N VAL A 66 -1.20 17.19 13.65
CA VAL A 66 -2.28 17.17 12.65
C VAL A 66 -2.36 15.83 11.91
N GLY A 67 -3.44 15.56 11.16
CA GLY A 67 -3.64 14.34 10.39
C GLY A 67 -2.94 14.33 9.03
N GLY A 68 -3.01 13.18 8.33
CA GLY A 68 -2.36 12.97 7.03
C GLY A 68 -2.85 13.93 5.94
N SER A 69 -4.14 14.26 5.96
CA SER A 69 -4.73 15.22 5.04
C SER A 69 -4.19 16.65 5.23
N SER A 70 -3.79 17.00 6.45
CA SER A 70 -3.13 18.28 6.76
C SER A 70 -1.70 18.32 6.17
N GLY A 71 -0.93 17.23 6.32
CA GLY A 71 0.37 17.09 5.66
C GLY A 71 0.27 17.23 4.14
N MET A 72 -0.74 16.60 3.54
CA MET A 72 -1.06 16.73 2.12
C MET A 72 -1.33 18.18 1.74
N ALA A 73 -2.14 18.90 2.53
CA ALA A 73 -2.48 20.30 2.28
C ALA A 73 -1.23 21.20 2.30
N VAL A 74 -0.31 20.97 3.25
CA VAL A 74 0.93 21.74 3.33
C VAL A 74 1.86 21.42 2.16
N VAL A 75 1.99 20.16 1.74
CA VAL A 75 2.77 19.80 0.53
C VAL A 75 2.23 20.53 -0.70
N ALA A 76 0.92 20.50 -0.91
CA ALA A 76 0.30 21.20 -2.04
C ALA A 76 0.50 22.73 -1.95
N ALA A 77 0.36 23.30 -0.76
CA ALA A 77 0.58 24.74 -0.53
C ALA A 77 2.03 25.15 -0.83
N LEU A 78 3.03 24.36 -0.39
CA LEU A 78 4.43 24.64 -0.69
C LEU A 78 4.73 24.51 -2.20
N GLN A 79 4.11 23.57 -2.89
CA GLN A 79 4.23 23.46 -4.35
C GLN A 79 3.61 24.68 -5.05
N ALA A 80 2.41 25.09 -4.64
CA ALA A 80 1.73 26.27 -5.18
C ALA A 80 2.46 27.59 -4.90
N ALA A 81 3.15 27.65 -3.76
CA ALA A 81 3.87 28.85 -3.31
C ALA A 81 5.27 29.01 -3.95
N LYS A 82 5.80 27.98 -4.64
CA LYS A 82 7.19 27.92 -5.08
C LYS A 82 7.63 29.13 -5.92
N ASP A 83 6.73 29.64 -6.76
CA ASP A 83 7.00 30.73 -7.71
C ASP A 83 6.38 32.07 -7.24
N LEU A 84 5.88 32.15 -5.99
CA LEU A 84 5.34 33.38 -5.43
C LEU A 84 6.43 34.22 -4.79
N ASP A 85 6.25 35.52 -4.80
CA ASP A 85 7.15 36.47 -4.12
C ASP A 85 6.86 36.56 -2.61
N GLU A 86 7.76 37.20 -1.86
CA GLU A 86 7.69 37.35 -0.41
C GLU A 86 6.46 38.11 0.11
N SER A 87 5.78 38.87 -0.76
CA SER A 87 4.55 39.61 -0.40
C SER A 87 3.29 38.72 -0.43
N ALA A 88 3.40 37.54 -1.01
CA ALA A 88 2.27 36.62 -1.16
C ALA A 88 1.81 36.05 0.18
N VAL A 89 0.51 36.00 0.38
CA VAL A 89 -0.12 35.36 1.55
C VAL A 89 -0.76 34.07 1.12
N VAL A 90 -0.27 32.95 1.68
CA VAL A 90 -0.82 31.62 1.45
C VAL A 90 -1.52 31.11 2.71
N VAL A 91 -2.80 30.81 2.60
CA VAL A 91 -3.62 30.27 3.69
C VAL A 91 -3.85 28.79 3.45
N VAL A 92 -3.53 27.95 4.44
CA VAL A 92 -3.68 26.49 4.38
C VAL A 92 -4.66 26.04 5.46
N ILE A 93 -5.66 25.25 5.07
CA ILE A 93 -6.58 24.62 6.02
C ILE A 93 -6.01 23.28 6.45
N LEU A 94 -5.84 23.07 7.77
CA LEU A 94 -5.44 21.83 8.40
C LEU A 94 -6.69 21.21 9.04
N PRO A 95 -7.33 20.20 8.40
CA PRO A 95 -8.72 19.83 8.72
C PRO A 95 -8.92 19.16 10.07
N ASP A 96 -7.92 18.39 10.55
CA ASP A 96 -8.09 17.55 11.74
C ASP A 96 -6.83 17.42 12.61
N SER A 97 -7.03 16.84 13.79
CA SER A 97 -5.95 16.59 14.76
C SER A 97 -5.26 15.24 14.50
N GLY A 98 -3.95 15.19 14.74
CA GLY A 98 -3.14 13.97 14.67
C GLY A 98 -3.48 12.89 15.70
N ARG A 99 -4.35 13.17 16.69
CA ARG A 99 -4.72 12.22 17.75
C ARG A 99 -5.28 10.90 17.22
N GLY A 100 -6.05 10.91 16.14
CA GLY A 100 -6.60 9.71 15.50
C GLY A 100 -5.56 8.87 14.76
N TYR A 101 -4.34 9.37 14.58
CA TYR A 101 -3.29 8.76 13.76
C TYR A 101 -2.06 8.32 14.53
N LEU A 102 -2.12 8.31 15.89
CA LEU A 102 -1.00 7.91 16.74
C LEU A 102 -0.57 6.45 16.52
N ALA A 103 -1.50 5.57 16.19
CA ALA A 103 -1.23 4.17 15.90
C ALA A 103 -0.86 3.89 14.42
N LYS A 104 -0.84 4.93 13.56
CA LYS A 104 -0.56 4.85 12.12
C LYS A 104 0.60 5.77 11.75
N ILE A 105 0.34 6.98 11.26
CA ILE A 105 1.34 7.93 10.74
C ILE A 105 2.44 8.25 11.79
N PHE A 106 2.09 8.31 13.08
CA PHE A 106 3.02 8.59 14.17
C PHE A 106 3.60 7.34 14.83
N ASN A 107 3.24 6.15 14.38
CA ASN A 107 3.82 4.87 14.80
C ASN A 107 4.88 4.43 13.79
N ASP A 108 6.15 4.32 14.24
CA ASP A 108 7.25 3.93 13.36
C ASP A 108 7.11 2.51 12.83
N GLN A 109 6.59 1.58 13.62
CA GLN A 109 6.36 0.20 13.18
C GLN A 109 5.34 0.15 12.03
N TRP A 110 4.21 0.88 12.15
CA TRP A 110 3.24 1.01 11.08
C TRP A 110 3.85 1.64 9.82
N MET A 111 4.61 2.72 9.98
CA MET A 111 5.29 3.40 8.85
C MET A 111 6.30 2.49 8.15
N ARG A 112 7.03 1.66 8.92
CA ARG A 112 7.97 0.67 8.36
C ARG A 112 7.23 -0.46 7.65
N SER A 113 6.21 -1.05 8.26
CA SER A 113 5.45 -2.17 7.66
C SER A 113 4.82 -1.82 6.31
N TYR A 114 4.55 -0.53 6.06
CA TYR A 114 4.10 -0.04 4.76
C TYR A 114 5.23 0.53 3.87
N GLY A 115 6.49 0.41 4.29
CA GLY A 115 7.65 0.84 3.51
C GLY A 115 7.84 2.36 3.41
N PHE A 116 7.30 3.12 4.36
CA PHE A 116 7.49 4.58 4.45
C PHE A 116 8.73 4.98 5.26
N LEU A 117 9.29 4.06 6.07
CA LEU A 117 10.52 4.25 6.84
C LEU A 117 11.41 3.01 6.69
N SER A 118 12.73 3.20 6.67
CA SER A 118 13.71 2.10 6.68
C SER A 118 13.80 1.42 8.05
N GLY A 119 14.12 0.12 8.03
CA GLY A 119 14.22 -0.72 9.22
C GLY A 119 15.56 -0.69 9.94
N GLY A 120 16.65 -0.17 9.32
CA GLY A 120 18.01 -0.15 9.92
C GLY A 120 19.13 -0.28 8.89
N GLU A 121 20.36 -0.59 9.36
CA GLU A 121 21.59 -0.73 8.55
C GLU A 121 21.82 -2.17 8.01
N GLU A 122 21.09 -3.16 8.52
CA GLU A 122 21.15 -4.56 8.07
C GLU A 122 20.56 -4.69 6.66
N ALA A 123 20.89 -5.76 5.93
CA ALA A 123 20.31 -6.06 4.63
C ALA A 123 18.77 -6.04 4.69
N SER A 124 18.16 -5.50 3.66
CA SER A 124 16.72 -5.25 3.61
C SER A 124 15.93 -6.42 2.99
N VAL A 125 14.66 -6.51 3.33
CA VAL A 125 13.71 -7.43 2.69
C VAL A 125 13.66 -7.24 1.18
N GLY A 126 13.78 -6.00 0.70
CA GLY A 126 13.82 -5.68 -0.73
C GLY A 126 15.03 -6.27 -1.45
N GLU A 127 16.17 -6.42 -0.77
CA GLU A 127 17.36 -7.09 -1.33
C GLU A 127 17.12 -8.59 -1.45
N VAL A 128 16.44 -9.21 -0.49
CA VAL A 128 16.02 -10.61 -0.57
C VAL A 128 15.09 -10.84 -1.77
N LEU A 129 14.08 -9.97 -1.97
CA LEU A 129 13.20 -10.08 -3.14
C LEU A 129 13.96 -9.96 -4.47
N LYS A 130 14.89 -9.02 -4.58
CA LYS A 130 15.72 -8.84 -5.79
C LYS A 130 16.65 -10.02 -6.07
N SER A 131 17.02 -10.77 -5.04
CA SER A 131 17.88 -11.95 -5.19
C SER A 131 17.12 -13.18 -5.70
N LYS A 132 15.79 -13.16 -5.74
CA LYS A 132 15.00 -14.22 -6.35
C LYS A 132 15.34 -14.31 -7.83
N THR A 133 15.92 -15.46 -8.22
CA THR A 133 16.31 -15.72 -9.60
C THR A 133 15.15 -16.37 -10.35
N GLY A 134 14.84 -15.88 -11.55
CA GLY A 134 13.84 -16.45 -12.45
C GLY A 134 13.11 -15.37 -13.28
N GLU A 135 12.48 -15.78 -14.38
CA GLU A 135 11.59 -14.95 -15.20
C GLU A 135 10.18 -14.88 -14.57
N MET A 136 10.11 -14.51 -13.28
CA MET A 136 8.82 -14.33 -12.59
C MET A 136 8.38 -12.89 -12.64
N PRO A 137 7.06 -12.63 -12.76
CA PRO A 137 6.51 -11.29 -12.51
C PRO A 137 6.88 -10.80 -11.11
N ASP A 138 7.01 -9.49 -10.93
CA ASP A 138 7.30 -8.88 -9.61
C ASP A 138 6.27 -9.31 -8.55
N LEU A 139 5.01 -9.47 -8.95
CA LEU A 139 3.93 -9.96 -8.11
C LEU A 139 3.04 -10.94 -8.89
N VAL A 140 3.20 -12.24 -8.65
CA VAL A 140 2.24 -13.27 -9.11
C VAL A 140 0.94 -13.07 -8.32
N HIS A 141 -0.16 -12.89 -9.01
CA HIS A 141 -1.47 -12.57 -8.41
C HIS A 141 -2.61 -13.22 -9.19
N ILE A 142 -3.79 -13.17 -8.63
CA ILE A 142 -5.05 -13.63 -9.21
C ILE A 142 -6.18 -12.65 -8.90
N HIS A 143 -7.29 -12.80 -9.61
CA HIS A 143 -8.51 -12.00 -9.41
C HIS A 143 -9.64 -12.84 -8.80
N PRO A 144 -10.61 -12.22 -8.09
CA PRO A 144 -11.66 -12.92 -7.36
C PRO A 144 -12.61 -13.74 -8.26
N ASN A 145 -12.65 -13.44 -9.54
CA ASN A 145 -13.49 -14.12 -10.56
C ASN A 145 -12.77 -15.24 -11.32
N GLU A 146 -11.52 -15.53 -10.99
CA GLU A 146 -10.82 -16.71 -11.53
C GLU A 146 -11.26 -17.97 -10.81
N THR A 147 -11.13 -19.12 -11.49
CA THR A 147 -11.54 -20.40 -10.93
C THR A 147 -10.44 -21.05 -10.10
N VAL A 148 -10.82 -21.96 -9.21
CA VAL A 148 -9.87 -22.79 -8.46
C VAL A 148 -8.86 -23.49 -9.41
N ARG A 149 -9.31 -23.91 -10.61
CA ARG A 149 -8.43 -24.52 -11.63
C ARG A 149 -7.37 -23.54 -12.12
N ASP A 150 -7.75 -22.29 -12.40
CA ASP A 150 -6.83 -21.27 -12.90
C ASP A 150 -5.76 -20.97 -11.85
N VAL A 151 -6.16 -20.87 -10.58
CA VAL A 151 -5.24 -20.68 -9.46
C VAL A 151 -4.22 -21.83 -9.35
N ILE A 152 -4.67 -23.09 -9.45
CA ILE A 152 -3.77 -24.25 -9.42
C ILE A 152 -2.78 -24.23 -10.59
N ASN A 153 -3.24 -23.83 -11.78
CA ASN A 153 -2.38 -23.71 -12.95
C ASN A 153 -1.30 -22.64 -12.72
N ILE A 154 -1.66 -21.48 -12.21
CA ILE A 154 -0.75 -20.39 -11.89
C ILE A 154 0.26 -20.82 -10.79
N MET A 155 -0.20 -21.50 -9.73
CA MET A 155 0.66 -22.04 -8.68
C MET A 155 1.72 -22.98 -9.27
N ASN A 156 1.31 -23.89 -10.17
CA ASN A 156 2.21 -24.84 -10.81
C ASN A 156 3.15 -24.15 -11.80
N GLU A 157 2.69 -23.19 -12.59
CA GLU A 157 3.46 -22.46 -13.59
C GLU A 157 4.60 -21.68 -12.94
N PHE A 158 4.30 -20.96 -11.85
CA PHE A 158 5.29 -20.11 -11.17
C PHE A 158 5.96 -20.78 -9.96
N GLY A 159 5.57 -22.01 -9.59
CA GLY A 159 6.12 -22.71 -8.43
C GLY A 159 5.84 -22.02 -7.11
N VAL A 160 4.70 -21.37 -6.96
CA VAL A 160 4.31 -20.60 -5.77
C VAL A 160 3.20 -21.30 -4.99
N SER A 161 3.28 -21.26 -3.66
CA SER A 161 2.29 -21.87 -2.76
C SER A 161 1.31 -20.87 -2.15
N HIS A 162 1.55 -19.57 -2.33
CA HIS A 162 0.69 -18.49 -1.85
C HIS A 162 0.55 -17.45 -2.94
N ILE A 163 -0.69 -17.07 -3.24
CA ILE A 163 -1.01 -16.07 -4.27
C ILE A 163 -1.98 -15.04 -3.69
N PRO A 164 -1.69 -13.74 -3.75
CA PRO A 164 -2.62 -12.69 -3.36
C PRO A 164 -3.75 -12.56 -4.38
N VAL A 165 -4.94 -12.27 -3.86
CA VAL A 165 -6.13 -11.97 -4.65
C VAL A 165 -6.26 -10.45 -4.75
N LEU A 166 -6.20 -9.91 -5.96
CA LEU A 166 -6.26 -8.48 -6.22
C LEU A 166 -7.58 -8.10 -6.88
N SER A 167 -8.10 -6.92 -6.55
CA SER A 167 -9.31 -6.38 -7.19
C SER A 167 -9.04 -5.74 -8.56
N GLN A 168 -7.79 -5.40 -8.86
CA GLN A 168 -7.37 -4.73 -10.09
C GLN A 168 -5.99 -5.25 -10.54
N GLU A 169 -5.64 -5.00 -11.80
CA GLU A 169 -4.31 -5.25 -12.34
C GLU A 169 -3.25 -4.34 -11.71
N PRO A 170 -2.01 -4.81 -11.49
CA PRO A 170 -0.91 -3.95 -11.09
C PRO A 170 -0.65 -2.80 -12.08
N PRO A 171 -0.22 -1.66 -11.57
CA PRO A 171 0.20 -1.35 -10.20
C PRO A 171 -0.99 -1.15 -9.24
N VAL A 172 -0.93 -1.81 -8.08
CA VAL A 172 -1.99 -1.78 -7.05
C VAL A 172 -1.48 -1.17 -5.75
N VAL A 173 -2.42 -0.78 -4.88
CA VAL A 173 -2.13 -0.39 -3.49
C VAL A 173 -2.68 -1.45 -2.53
N MET A 174 -2.23 -1.44 -1.27
CA MET A 174 -2.64 -2.45 -0.29
C MET A 174 -4.15 -2.53 -0.06
N GLY A 175 -4.90 -1.45 -0.30
CA GLY A 175 -6.37 -1.47 -0.24
C GLY A 175 -7.04 -2.36 -1.30
N GLU A 176 -6.35 -2.64 -2.39
CA GLU A 176 -6.82 -3.47 -3.52
C GLU A 176 -6.45 -4.96 -3.37
N VAL A 177 -5.69 -5.33 -2.36
CA VAL A 177 -5.47 -6.72 -1.97
C VAL A 177 -6.69 -7.20 -1.19
N LEU A 178 -7.45 -8.13 -1.73
CA LEU A 178 -8.70 -8.64 -1.12
C LEU A 178 -8.43 -9.73 -0.10
N GLY A 179 -7.48 -10.61 -0.38
CA GLY A 179 -7.11 -11.76 0.44
C GLY A 179 -5.91 -12.49 -0.16
N ALA A 180 -5.74 -13.75 0.21
CA ALA A 180 -4.74 -14.63 -0.39
C ALA A 180 -5.26 -16.08 -0.48
N VAL A 181 -4.67 -16.85 -1.36
CA VAL A 181 -4.91 -18.29 -1.49
C VAL A 181 -3.65 -19.03 -1.10
N ASP A 182 -3.80 -19.99 -0.23
CA ASP A 182 -2.77 -20.93 0.22
C ASP A 182 -3.02 -22.32 -0.39
N GLU A 183 -2.00 -22.90 -1.02
CA GLU A 183 -2.05 -24.19 -1.69
C GLU A 183 -2.53 -25.32 -0.77
N ARG A 184 -2.02 -25.37 0.46
CA ARG A 184 -2.36 -26.42 1.45
C ARG A 184 -3.85 -26.35 1.84
N SER A 185 -4.35 -25.14 2.10
CA SER A 185 -5.75 -24.89 2.44
C SER A 185 -6.66 -25.27 1.27
N LEU A 186 -6.31 -24.84 0.05
CA LEU A 186 -7.09 -25.12 -1.15
C LEU A 186 -7.14 -26.63 -1.45
N THR A 187 -5.98 -27.31 -1.37
CA THR A 187 -5.87 -28.76 -1.54
C THR A 187 -6.72 -29.51 -0.51
N SER A 188 -6.70 -29.06 0.76
CA SER A 188 -7.52 -29.66 1.82
C SER A 188 -9.02 -29.54 1.52
N LYS A 189 -9.48 -28.38 1.06
CA LYS A 189 -10.88 -28.14 0.67
C LYS A 189 -11.30 -29.03 -0.50
N LEU A 190 -10.45 -29.18 -1.51
CA LEU A 190 -10.70 -30.06 -2.66
C LEU A 190 -10.83 -31.54 -2.25
N PHE A 191 -9.94 -32.05 -1.41
CA PHE A 191 -10.02 -33.44 -0.95
C PHE A 191 -11.22 -33.73 -0.04
N ARG A 192 -11.72 -32.73 0.67
CA ARG A 192 -12.95 -32.85 1.48
C ARG A 192 -14.22 -32.65 0.65
N GLY A 193 -14.13 -32.27 -0.61
CA GLY A 193 -15.27 -31.91 -1.44
C GLY A 193 -15.94 -30.59 -1.07
N GLU A 194 -15.23 -29.73 -0.33
CA GLU A 194 -15.67 -28.39 0.10
C GLU A 194 -15.39 -27.33 -0.98
N ALA A 195 -14.58 -27.67 -2.00
CA ALA A 195 -14.31 -26.87 -3.17
C ALA A 195 -14.32 -27.72 -4.45
N LYS A 196 -14.67 -27.11 -5.57
CA LYS A 196 -14.60 -27.71 -6.92
C LYS A 196 -13.69 -26.88 -7.78
N LEU A 197 -13.11 -27.52 -8.81
CA LEU A 197 -12.22 -26.85 -9.77
C LEU A 197 -12.90 -25.70 -10.54
N THR A 198 -14.23 -25.68 -10.59
CA THR A 198 -15.05 -24.67 -11.29
C THR A 198 -15.52 -23.54 -10.41
N ASP A 199 -15.29 -23.62 -9.10
CA ASP A 199 -15.73 -22.60 -8.15
C ASP A 199 -14.87 -21.34 -8.31
N MET A 200 -15.45 -20.17 -8.03
CA MET A 200 -14.73 -18.90 -8.04
C MET A 200 -13.81 -18.81 -6.82
N ILE A 201 -12.60 -18.28 -7.01
CA ILE A 201 -11.65 -18.21 -5.93
C ILE A 201 -12.06 -17.27 -4.79
N SER A 202 -12.93 -16.31 -5.07
CA SER A 202 -13.55 -15.43 -4.07
C SER A 202 -14.28 -16.19 -2.95
N GLU A 203 -14.74 -17.42 -3.23
CA GLU A 203 -15.43 -18.26 -2.25
C GLU A 203 -14.45 -19.06 -1.37
N HIS A 204 -13.17 -19.14 -1.75
CA HIS A 204 -12.17 -20.01 -1.15
C HIS A 204 -10.92 -19.28 -0.67
N MET A 205 -10.75 -17.99 -0.98
CA MET A 205 -9.64 -17.18 -0.47
C MET A 205 -9.74 -17.00 1.05
N GLY A 206 -8.59 -16.85 1.68
CA GLY A 206 -8.46 -16.50 3.10
C GLY A 206 -8.21 -15.01 3.30
N ASP A 207 -7.82 -14.65 4.51
CA ASP A 207 -7.46 -13.30 4.89
C ASP A 207 -6.22 -12.78 4.12
N ARG A 208 -5.99 -11.48 4.20
CA ARG A 208 -4.78 -10.85 3.67
C ARG A 208 -3.55 -11.38 4.38
N LEU A 209 -2.47 -11.57 3.64
CA LEU A 209 -1.18 -11.90 4.24
C LEU A 209 -0.71 -10.77 5.17
N PRO A 210 0.01 -11.10 6.26
CA PRO A 210 0.72 -10.11 7.06
C PRO A 210 1.69 -9.32 6.17
N VAL A 211 1.93 -8.06 6.52
CA VAL A 211 2.75 -7.16 5.71
C VAL A 211 4.09 -6.86 6.36
N ILE A 212 5.11 -6.72 5.52
CA ILE A 212 6.43 -6.22 5.90
C ILE A 212 6.91 -5.21 4.86
N GLY A 213 7.55 -4.12 5.30
CA GLY A 213 8.12 -3.14 4.38
C GLY A 213 9.38 -3.65 3.69
N SER A 214 9.58 -3.35 2.42
CA SER A 214 10.79 -3.71 1.67
C SER A 214 12.07 -3.07 2.25
N LEU A 215 11.94 -1.99 3.01
CA LEU A 215 13.03 -1.31 3.70
C LEU A 215 13.29 -1.86 5.12
N GLU A 216 12.52 -2.84 5.59
CA GLU A 216 12.74 -3.55 6.85
C GLU A 216 13.94 -4.49 6.74
N THR A 217 14.52 -4.81 7.90
CA THR A 217 15.67 -5.70 7.99
C THR A 217 15.30 -7.18 7.82
N ILE A 218 16.28 -8.00 7.46
CA ILE A 218 16.13 -9.46 7.46
C ILE A 218 15.77 -9.98 8.85
N SER A 219 16.29 -9.37 9.90
CA SER A 219 15.95 -9.74 11.29
C SER A 219 14.47 -9.54 11.59
N ALA A 220 13.87 -8.43 11.14
CA ALA A 220 12.43 -8.20 11.27
C ALA A 220 11.61 -9.22 10.46
N ALA A 221 12.06 -9.56 9.25
CA ALA A 221 11.41 -10.60 8.44
C ALA A 221 11.47 -11.98 9.11
N ARG A 222 12.62 -12.33 9.71
CA ARG A 222 12.80 -13.60 10.43
C ARG A 222 11.87 -13.70 11.64
N GLU A 223 11.72 -12.62 12.40
CA GLU A 223 10.81 -12.59 13.55
C GLU A 223 9.36 -12.82 13.08
N LEU A 224 8.90 -12.08 12.08
CA LEU A 224 7.54 -12.22 11.55
C LEU A 224 7.29 -13.61 10.94
N LEU A 225 8.24 -14.14 10.17
CA LEU A 225 8.15 -15.46 9.55
C LEU A 225 8.32 -16.63 10.56
N SER A 226 8.61 -16.36 11.85
CA SER A 226 8.53 -17.39 12.88
C SER A 226 7.09 -17.83 13.16
N ASP A 227 6.15 -16.92 13.04
CA ASP A 227 4.72 -17.14 13.34
C ASP A 227 3.89 -17.44 12.10
N VAL A 228 4.32 -16.99 10.90
CA VAL A 228 3.62 -17.21 9.63
C VAL A 228 4.56 -17.79 8.58
N ASP A 229 4.02 -18.47 7.57
CA ASP A 229 4.83 -19.08 6.49
C ASP A 229 5.19 -18.07 5.40
N THR A 230 4.38 -17.01 5.25
CA THR A 230 4.43 -16.10 4.11
C THR A 230 3.99 -14.70 4.51
N VAL A 231 4.66 -13.69 3.97
CA VAL A 231 4.31 -12.27 4.17
C VAL A 231 4.26 -11.53 2.84
N MET A 232 3.40 -10.54 2.75
CA MET A 232 3.34 -9.58 1.64
C MET A 232 4.39 -8.50 1.88
N VAL A 233 5.24 -8.27 0.89
CA VAL A 233 6.22 -7.18 0.95
C VAL A 233 5.63 -5.93 0.33
N THR A 234 5.79 -4.80 1.03
CA THR A 234 5.25 -3.51 0.62
C THR A 234 6.36 -2.47 0.44
N PHE A 235 6.14 -1.56 -0.50
CA PHE A 235 6.94 -0.36 -0.66
C PHE A 235 6.02 0.83 -0.92
N VAL A 236 6.11 1.86 -0.09
CA VAL A 236 5.30 3.09 -0.19
C VAL A 236 3.79 2.79 -0.31
N GLY A 237 3.31 1.81 0.48
CA GLY A 237 1.90 1.41 0.53
C GLY A 237 1.43 0.51 -0.62
N ALA A 238 2.31 0.14 -1.55
CA ALA A 238 2.01 -0.79 -2.63
C ALA A 238 2.58 -2.19 -2.33
N PRO A 239 1.89 -3.28 -2.67
CA PRO A 239 2.49 -4.62 -2.64
C PRO A 239 3.51 -4.73 -3.78
N VAL A 240 4.71 -5.24 -3.46
CA VAL A 240 5.83 -5.36 -4.41
C VAL A 240 6.36 -6.79 -4.53
N GLY A 241 5.78 -7.71 -3.77
CA GLY A 241 6.16 -9.12 -3.82
C GLY A 241 5.71 -9.89 -2.59
N ILE A 242 6.05 -11.17 -2.57
CA ILE A 242 5.81 -12.09 -1.46
C ILE A 242 7.13 -12.66 -0.99
N LEU A 243 7.31 -12.74 0.32
CA LEU A 243 8.47 -13.35 0.96
C LEU A 243 8.02 -14.55 1.78
N THR A 244 8.69 -15.69 1.58
CA THR A 244 8.49 -16.93 2.33
C THR A 244 9.69 -17.24 3.20
N ARG A 245 9.54 -18.18 4.15
CA ARG A 245 10.67 -18.74 4.90
C ARG A 245 11.73 -19.33 3.97
N HIS A 246 11.32 -19.97 2.88
CA HIS A 246 12.22 -20.56 1.90
C HIS A 246 13.11 -19.51 1.23
N ASP A 247 12.53 -18.38 0.80
CA ASP A 247 13.26 -17.28 0.18
C ASP A 247 14.33 -16.73 1.13
N LEU A 248 13.97 -16.54 2.40
CA LEU A 248 14.89 -16.04 3.41
C LEU A 248 16.04 -17.04 3.65
N LEU A 249 15.74 -18.34 3.75
CA LEU A 249 16.77 -19.36 3.90
C LEU A 249 17.69 -19.44 2.66
N ALA A 250 17.13 -19.34 1.47
CA ALA A 250 17.91 -19.32 0.22
C ALA A 250 18.86 -18.12 0.16
N TYR A 251 18.39 -16.93 0.57
CA TYR A 251 19.22 -15.73 0.65
C TYR A 251 20.37 -15.85 1.65
N LEU A 252 20.10 -16.40 2.84
CA LEU A 252 21.10 -16.56 3.92
C LEU A 252 22.12 -17.65 3.62
N SER A 253 21.88 -18.54 2.65
CA SER A 253 22.79 -19.63 2.26
C SER A 253 23.75 -19.25 1.12
N ASN A 254 23.57 -18.09 0.50
CA ASN A 254 24.44 -17.54 -0.53
C ASN A 254 25.44 -16.52 0.05
#